data_e82f87f62494225eb99afa9b576ae7be
#
_entry.id   e82f87f62494225eb99afa9b576ae7be
#
_cell.length_a   1.000
_cell.length_b   1.000
_cell.length_c   1.000
_cell.angle_alpha   90.00
_cell.angle_beta   90.00
_cell.angle_gamma   90.00
#
_symmetry.space_group_name_H-M   'P 1'
#
loop_
_entity.id
_entity.type
_entity.pdbx_description
1 polymer ?
#
loop_
_entity_poly.entity_id
_entity_poly.type
_entity_poly.pdbx_seq_one_letter_code
_entity_poly.pdbx_strand_id
1 'polypeptide(L)'
;VFDEIKRQYPCSKKFLIVCGTGNNGADGFALTRLLLLDGAEVHTVLIGDRKKETDQCKKQLEILSAYGCPVLEAIPENTAYDVIVDAIFGVGLSRNVEGIFADTIRKMNEIPGKKIALDMPSGISSDTGAVLKCAFRADCTITFAYEKIGMHLFPGNEYVGEIVTKQIGITDESFLTQMPGVMAFEMEDLRFLPKRASHSNKG
;
A
#
# COMPACT_ATOMS: atom_id res chain seq x y z
N VAL A 1 1.89 9.31 -4.46
CA VAL A 1 2.86 8.40 -3.81
C VAL A 1 4.26 8.98 -3.81
N PHE A 2 4.86 9.20 -4.98
CA PHE A 2 6.24 9.70 -5.10
C PHE A 2 6.50 10.93 -4.22
N ASP A 3 5.69 11.99 -4.36
CA ASP A 3 5.84 13.23 -3.58
C ASP A 3 5.74 12.97 -2.07
N GLU A 4 4.89 12.04 -1.66
CA GLU A 4 4.73 11.67 -0.25
C GLU A 4 5.97 10.96 0.30
N ILE A 5 6.52 10.03 -0.44
CA ILE A 5 7.76 9.34 -0.07
C ILE A 5 8.91 10.34 0.05
N LYS A 6 9.04 11.25 -0.90
CA LYS A 6 10.07 12.32 -0.85
C LYS A 6 9.87 13.27 0.32
N ARG A 7 8.60 13.56 0.69
CA ARG A 7 8.27 14.41 1.84
C ARG A 7 8.65 13.73 3.17
N GLN A 8 8.31 12.43 3.32
CA GLN A 8 8.56 11.70 4.57
C GLN A 8 10.01 11.23 4.70
N TYR A 9 10.63 10.85 3.59
CA TYR A 9 11.97 10.26 3.56
C TYR A 9 12.89 10.98 2.55
N PRO A 10 13.17 12.29 2.76
CA PRO A 10 13.87 13.12 1.77
C PRO A 10 15.33 12.69 1.52
N CYS A 11 15.94 12.00 2.47
CA CYS A 11 17.32 11.53 2.38
C CYS A 11 17.46 10.12 1.81
N SER A 12 16.35 9.42 1.54
CA SER A 12 16.38 8.05 1.02
C SER A 12 16.83 8.03 -0.43
N LYS A 13 17.77 7.13 -0.72
CA LYS A 13 18.41 7.00 -2.04
C LYS A 13 18.28 5.61 -2.62
N LYS A 14 18.07 4.58 -1.80
CA LYS A 14 18.02 3.19 -2.23
C LYS A 14 16.70 2.52 -1.86
N PHE A 15 15.99 2.06 -2.88
CA PHE A 15 14.62 1.56 -2.78
C PHE A 15 14.53 0.11 -3.26
N LEU A 16 13.73 -0.68 -2.54
CA LEU A 16 13.20 -1.95 -3.01
C LEU A 16 11.72 -1.79 -3.28
N ILE A 17 11.25 -2.07 -4.49
CA ILE A 17 9.83 -2.06 -4.83
C ILE A 17 9.45 -3.45 -5.29
N VAL A 18 8.52 -4.08 -4.58
CA VAL A 18 8.03 -5.42 -4.92
C VAL A 18 6.62 -5.31 -5.47
N CYS A 19 6.48 -5.67 -6.73
CA CYS A 19 5.27 -5.54 -7.51
C CYS A 19 4.60 -6.89 -7.74
N GLY A 20 3.28 -6.93 -7.64
CA GLY A 20 2.47 -8.02 -8.17
C GLY A 20 2.11 -7.80 -9.64
N THR A 21 1.36 -8.74 -10.21
CA THR A 21 0.91 -8.70 -11.61
C THR A 21 -0.38 -7.89 -11.83
N GLY A 22 -0.96 -7.34 -10.77
CA GLY A 22 -2.19 -6.54 -10.78
C GLY A 22 -1.96 -5.03 -10.96
N ASN A 23 -3.03 -4.25 -10.77
CA ASN A 23 -2.97 -2.79 -10.88
C ASN A 23 -2.09 -2.16 -9.78
N ASN A 24 -2.07 -2.72 -8.57
CA ASN A 24 -1.17 -2.25 -7.52
C ASN A 24 0.30 -2.38 -7.94
N GLY A 25 0.65 -3.49 -8.62
CA GLY A 25 1.98 -3.66 -9.22
C GLY A 25 2.28 -2.62 -10.30
N ALA A 26 1.29 -2.25 -11.12
CA ALA A 26 1.42 -1.18 -12.09
C ALA A 26 1.77 0.16 -11.42
N ASP A 27 1.15 0.48 -10.30
CA ASP A 27 1.47 1.68 -9.50
C ASP A 27 2.90 1.61 -8.95
N GLY A 28 3.36 0.42 -8.53
CA GLY A 28 4.74 0.19 -8.13
C GLY A 28 5.75 0.43 -9.26
N PHE A 29 5.46 0.00 -10.48
CA PHE A 29 6.31 0.28 -11.65
C PHE A 29 6.32 1.77 -12.03
N ALA A 30 5.18 2.44 -11.93
CA ALA A 30 5.12 3.88 -12.13
C ALA A 30 5.96 4.63 -11.09
N LEU A 31 5.91 4.22 -9.83
CA LEU A 31 6.75 4.76 -8.75
C LEU A 31 8.24 4.49 -9.02
N THR A 32 8.60 3.29 -9.44
CA THR A 32 9.99 2.94 -9.83
C THR A 32 10.54 3.95 -10.81
N ARG A 33 9.80 4.22 -11.88
CA ARG A 33 10.23 5.18 -12.91
C ARG A 33 10.45 6.58 -12.34
N LEU A 34 9.54 7.07 -11.51
CA LEU A 34 9.65 8.40 -10.92
C LEU A 34 10.86 8.51 -9.98
N LEU A 35 11.15 7.48 -9.20
CA LEU A 35 12.32 7.44 -8.33
C LEU A 35 13.64 7.38 -9.13
N LEU A 36 13.68 6.62 -10.22
CA LEU A 36 14.83 6.58 -11.13
C LEU A 36 15.10 7.95 -11.77
N LEU A 37 14.05 8.64 -12.23
CA LEU A 37 14.15 9.98 -12.80
C LEU A 37 14.63 11.02 -11.78
N ASP A 38 14.35 10.80 -10.50
CA ASP A 38 14.84 11.61 -9.37
C ASP A 38 16.28 11.22 -8.93
N GLY A 39 16.90 10.25 -9.61
CA GLY A 39 18.27 9.83 -9.36
C GLY A 39 18.45 8.81 -8.23
N ALA A 40 17.38 8.16 -7.78
CA ALA A 40 17.46 7.10 -6.79
C ALA A 40 17.95 5.77 -7.39
N GLU A 41 18.61 4.94 -6.56
CA GLU A 41 18.88 3.54 -6.87
C GLU A 41 17.63 2.71 -6.54
N VAL A 42 17.08 2.00 -7.52
CA VAL A 42 15.84 1.24 -7.34
C VAL A 42 16.02 -0.19 -7.81
N HIS A 43 15.78 -1.14 -6.91
CA HIS A 43 15.59 -2.54 -7.26
C HIS A 43 14.10 -2.83 -7.34
N THR A 44 13.64 -3.20 -8.53
CA THR A 44 12.22 -3.52 -8.77
C THR A 44 12.07 -5.01 -9.00
N VAL A 45 11.21 -5.63 -8.23
CA VAL A 45 10.94 -7.08 -8.27
C VAL A 45 9.50 -7.30 -8.72
N LEU A 46 9.29 -8.18 -9.68
CA LEU A 46 7.97 -8.64 -10.08
C LEU A 46 7.77 -10.08 -9.61
N ILE A 47 6.72 -10.32 -8.82
CA ILE A 47 6.35 -11.65 -8.37
C ILE A 47 4.97 -12.06 -8.87
N GLY A 48 4.83 -13.34 -9.18
CA GLY A 48 3.60 -13.93 -9.68
C GLY A 48 3.69 -14.41 -11.13
N ASP A 49 2.58 -14.96 -11.61
CA ASP A 49 2.50 -15.50 -12.98
C ASP A 49 2.31 -14.35 -13.98
N ARG A 50 3.29 -14.10 -14.83
CA ARG A 50 3.25 -13.04 -15.85
C ARG A 50 2.08 -13.17 -16.83
N LYS A 51 1.52 -14.36 -17.01
CA LYS A 51 0.32 -14.57 -17.82
C LYS A 51 -0.93 -13.92 -17.23
N LYS A 52 -0.88 -13.56 -15.93
CA LYS A 52 -1.96 -12.89 -15.19
C LYS A 52 -1.74 -11.40 -15.04
N GLU A 53 -0.76 -10.83 -15.73
CA GLU A 53 -0.54 -9.37 -15.75
C GLU A 53 -1.78 -8.67 -16.31
N THR A 54 -2.26 -7.65 -15.58
CA THR A 54 -3.29 -6.73 -16.10
C THR A 54 -2.72 -5.90 -17.23
N ASP A 55 -3.59 -5.35 -18.07
CA ASP A 55 -3.14 -4.50 -19.18
C ASP A 55 -2.39 -3.25 -18.69
N GLN A 56 -2.78 -2.72 -17.52
CA GLN A 56 -2.08 -1.62 -16.88
C GLN A 56 -0.67 -2.03 -16.42
N CYS A 57 -0.55 -3.24 -15.84
CA CYS A 57 0.74 -3.80 -15.44
C CYS A 57 1.67 -3.96 -16.64
N LYS A 58 1.22 -4.58 -17.74
CA LYS A 58 1.97 -4.73 -18.98
C LYS A 58 2.44 -3.39 -19.52
N LYS A 59 1.53 -2.41 -19.60
CA LYS A 59 1.84 -1.07 -20.11
C LYS A 59 2.91 -0.38 -19.28
N GLN A 60 2.85 -0.45 -17.95
CA GLN A 60 3.86 0.15 -17.09
C GLN A 60 5.20 -0.57 -17.19
N LEU A 61 5.21 -1.89 -17.35
CA LEU A 61 6.42 -2.67 -17.61
C LEU A 61 7.09 -2.30 -18.94
N GLU A 62 6.31 -2.12 -20.02
CA GLU A 62 6.82 -1.65 -21.30
C GLU A 62 7.47 -0.27 -21.19
N ILE A 63 6.80 0.66 -20.50
CA ILE A 63 7.37 1.99 -20.24
C ILE A 63 8.66 1.88 -19.43
N LEU A 64 8.67 1.10 -18.35
CA LEU A 64 9.85 0.94 -17.50
C LEU A 64 11.03 0.32 -18.25
N SER A 65 10.75 -0.65 -19.13
CA SER A 65 11.75 -1.26 -20.00
C SER A 65 12.41 -0.24 -20.94
N ALA A 66 11.64 0.72 -21.46
CA ALA A 66 12.19 1.79 -22.29
C ALA A 66 13.16 2.72 -21.54
N TYR A 67 13.07 2.78 -20.21
CA TYR A 67 14.05 3.47 -19.35
C TYR A 67 15.28 2.60 -19.00
N GLY A 68 15.36 1.39 -19.53
CA GLY A 68 16.48 0.48 -19.27
C GLY A 68 16.55 -0.06 -17.85
N CYS A 69 15.46 0.03 -17.08
CA CYS A 69 15.42 -0.48 -15.73
C CYS A 69 15.16 -2.00 -15.72
N PRO A 70 16.07 -2.83 -15.19
CA PRO A 70 15.84 -4.25 -15.07
C PRO A 70 14.78 -4.54 -14.01
N VAL A 71 13.84 -5.44 -14.35
CA VAL A 71 12.88 -5.97 -13.39
C VAL A 71 13.34 -7.37 -12.98
N LEU A 72 13.55 -7.54 -11.70
CA LEU A 72 14.08 -8.75 -11.09
C LEU A 72 12.95 -9.73 -10.77
N GLU A 73 13.28 -11.03 -10.70
CA GLU A 73 12.33 -12.09 -10.31
C GLU A 73 12.42 -12.44 -8.81
N ALA A 74 13.44 -11.95 -8.12
CA ALA A 74 13.65 -12.17 -6.69
C ALA A 74 14.34 -10.96 -6.04
N ILE A 75 14.11 -10.80 -4.75
CA ILE A 75 14.79 -9.77 -3.94
C ILE A 75 16.27 -10.12 -3.85
N PRO A 76 17.19 -9.20 -4.23
CA PRO A 76 18.62 -9.38 -4.08
C PRO A 76 19.02 -9.71 -2.64
N GLU A 77 19.98 -10.63 -2.50
CA GLU A 77 20.52 -10.97 -1.18
C GLU A 77 21.57 -9.94 -0.72
N ASN A 78 21.73 -9.85 0.60
CA ASN A 78 22.76 -9.00 1.22
C ASN A 78 22.73 -7.52 0.77
N THR A 79 21.55 -7.03 0.41
CA THR A 79 21.35 -5.64 -0.01
C THR A 79 20.57 -4.88 1.05
N ALA A 80 21.11 -3.74 1.51
CA ALA A 80 20.41 -2.82 2.38
C ALA A 80 19.57 -1.84 1.56
N TYR A 81 18.44 -1.43 2.11
CA TYR A 81 17.53 -0.46 1.51
C TYR A 81 17.13 0.59 2.54
N ASP A 82 16.95 1.82 2.08
CA ASP A 82 16.38 2.88 2.93
C ASP A 82 14.87 2.70 3.06
N VAL A 83 14.22 2.33 1.94
CA VAL A 83 12.77 2.15 1.85
C VAL A 83 12.43 0.87 1.08
N ILE A 84 11.49 0.11 1.64
CA ILE A 84 10.90 -1.09 1.03
C ILE A 84 9.43 -0.77 0.73
N VAL A 85 9.03 -0.95 -0.51
CA VAL A 85 7.67 -0.67 -0.98
C VAL A 85 6.96 -1.96 -1.35
N ASP A 86 5.82 -2.18 -0.72
CA ASP A 86 4.87 -3.23 -1.05
C ASP A 86 3.85 -2.72 -2.07
N ALA A 87 3.95 -3.24 -3.27
CA ALA A 87 3.02 -3.02 -4.38
C ALA A 87 2.50 -4.36 -4.94
N ILE A 88 2.35 -5.39 -4.08
CA ILE A 88 1.97 -6.74 -4.51
C ILE A 88 0.45 -6.82 -4.69
N PHE A 89 -0.31 -6.57 -3.61
CA PHE A 89 -1.77 -6.65 -3.60
C PHE A 89 -2.38 -5.36 -3.04
N GLY A 90 -3.43 -4.86 -3.70
CA GLY A 90 -4.31 -3.80 -3.19
C GLY A 90 -5.64 -4.38 -2.69
N VAL A 91 -6.72 -3.61 -2.84
CA VAL A 91 -8.08 -3.95 -2.39
C VAL A 91 -8.66 -5.25 -2.96
N GLY A 92 -8.16 -5.75 -4.09
CA GLY A 92 -8.69 -6.95 -4.76
C GLY A 92 -8.30 -8.29 -4.13
N LEU A 93 -7.57 -8.30 -3.02
CA LEU A 93 -7.11 -9.54 -2.38
C LEU A 93 -8.23 -10.16 -1.54
N SER A 94 -8.71 -11.34 -1.97
CA SER A 94 -9.80 -12.09 -1.29
C SER A 94 -9.42 -13.51 -0.87
N ARG A 95 -8.16 -13.90 -1.04
CA ARG A 95 -7.65 -15.27 -0.76
C ARG A 95 -6.43 -15.23 0.14
N ASN A 96 -6.16 -16.37 0.79
CA ASN A 96 -4.94 -16.52 1.58
C ASN A 96 -3.68 -16.27 0.73
N VAL A 97 -2.72 -15.62 1.34
CA VAL A 97 -1.39 -15.39 0.76
C VAL A 97 -0.52 -16.62 1.04
N GLU A 98 -0.07 -17.29 -0.02
CA GLU A 98 0.68 -18.54 0.06
C GLU A 98 1.84 -18.58 -0.94
N GLY A 99 2.72 -19.58 -0.81
CA GLY A 99 3.84 -19.81 -1.71
C GLY A 99 4.75 -18.61 -1.84
N ILE A 100 5.19 -18.32 -3.06
CA ILE A 100 6.15 -17.25 -3.35
C ILE A 100 5.72 -15.88 -2.80
N PHE A 101 4.44 -15.58 -2.76
CA PHE A 101 3.95 -14.31 -2.23
C PHE A 101 4.17 -14.23 -0.71
N ALA A 102 3.85 -15.32 0.02
CA ALA A 102 4.06 -15.37 1.47
C ALA A 102 5.56 -15.32 1.81
N ASP A 103 6.39 -16.02 1.07
CA ASP A 103 7.84 -16.06 1.29
C ASP A 103 8.47 -14.69 1.01
N THR A 104 8.03 -14.03 -0.06
CA THR A 104 8.49 -12.68 -0.40
C THR A 104 8.06 -11.66 0.66
N ILE A 105 6.81 -11.69 1.12
CA ILE A 105 6.32 -10.78 2.16
C ILE A 105 7.09 -10.99 3.48
N ARG A 106 7.35 -12.23 3.89
CA ARG A 106 8.19 -12.49 5.08
C ARG A 106 9.58 -11.90 4.91
N LYS A 107 10.22 -12.14 3.76
CA LYS A 107 11.55 -11.57 3.45
C LYS A 107 11.52 -10.04 3.50
N MET A 108 10.51 -9.39 2.93
CA MET A 108 10.34 -7.93 3.00
C MET A 108 10.20 -7.42 4.44
N ASN A 109 9.46 -8.14 5.28
CA ASN A 109 9.29 -7.77 6.69
C ASN A 109 10.61 -7.85 7.48
N GLU A 110 11.51 -8.77 7.13
CA GLU A 110 12.81 -8.98 7.79
C GLU A 110 13.88 -7.97 7.35
N ILE A 111 13.79 -7.45 6.12
CA ILE A 111 14.77 -6.49 5.60
C ILE A 111 14.69 -5.18 6.41
N PRO A 112 15.82 -4.68 6.95
CA PRO A 112 15.87 -3.36 7.59
C PRO A 112 15.54 -2.25 6.61
N GLY A 113 14.86 -1.21 7.08
CA GLY A 113 14.46 -0.05 6.29
C GLY A 113 13.02 0.35 6.56
N LYS A 114 12.61 1.51 6.07
CA LYS A 114 11.23 2.00 6.16
C LYS A 114 10.31 1.22 5.24
N LYS A 115 9.18 0.82 5.75
CA LYS A 115 8.21 -0.05 5.06
C LYS A 115 6.98 0.73 4.64
N ILE A 116 6.71 0.80 3.36
CA ILE A 116 5.58 1.52 2.79
C ILE A 116 4.70 0.53 2.03
N ALA A 117 3.39 0.56 2.29
CA ALA A 117 2.42 -0.17 1.48
C ALA A 117 1.71 0.79 0.51
N LEU A 118 1.51 0.35 -0.72
CA LEU A 118 0.65 1.04 -1.68
C LEU A 118 -0.77 0.47 -1.58
N ASP A 119 -1.74 1.35 -1.44
CA ASP A 119 -3.17 1.09 -1.33
C ASP A 119 -3.56 0.32 -0.06
N MET A 120 -3.08 -0.90 0.12
CA MET A 120 -3.26 -1.76 1.29
C MET A 120 -1.99 -2.55 1.57
N PRO A 121 -1.64 -2.85 2.84
CA PRO A 121 -0.61 -3.83 3.10
C PRO A 121 -1.02 -5.19 2.54
N SER A 122 -0.16 -5.79 1.73
CA SER A 122 -0.42 -7.09 1.13
C SER A 122 -0.68 -8.14 2.19
N GLY A 123 -1.79 -8.84 2.06
CA GLY A 123 -2.24 -9.86 3.02
C GLY A 123 -3.26 -9.39 4.04
N ILE A 124 -3.66 -8.11 4.01
CA ILE A 124 -4.77 -7.60 4.82
C ILE A 124 -6.02 -7.48 3.95
N SER A 125 -7.15 -7.99 4.46
CA SER A 125 -8.45 -7.81 3.82
C SER A 125 -8.92 -6.36 3.94
N SER A 126 -9.22 -5.72 2.81
CA SER A 126 -9.72 -4.34 2.75
C SER A 126 -11.07 -4.15 3.45
N ASP A 127 -11.88 -5.20 3.52
CA ASP A 127 -13.23 -5.13 4.05
C ASP A 127 -13.30 -5.49 5.54
N THR A 128 -12.47 -6.42 5.99
CA THR A 128 -12.60 -7.01 7.34
C THR A 128 -11.39 -6.77 8.25
N GLY A 129 -10.27 -6.32 7.70
CA GLY A 129 -9.00 -6.20 8.44
C GLY A 129 -8.35 -7.54 8.79
N ALA A 130 -8.91 -8.66 8.33
CA ALA A 130 -8.35 -9.97 8.62
C ALA A 130 -6.99 -10.15 7.95
N VAL A 131 -6.05 -10.78 8.67
CA VAL A 131 -4.79 -11.24 8.09
C VAL A 131 -5.04 -12.51 7.29
N LEU A 132 -4.80 -12.45 6.00
CA LEU A 132 -4.97 -13.57 5.06
C LEU A 132 -3.72 -14.48 5.07
N LYS A 133 -3.47 -15.10 6.22
CA LYS A 133 -2.38 -16.05 6.53
C LYS A 133 -1.00 -15.40 6.69
N CYS A 134 -0.64 -14.43 5.84
CA CYS A 134 0.61 -13.69 5.90
C CYS A 134 0.37 -12.26 5.43
N ALA A 135 0.94 -11.26 6.11
CA ALA A 135 0.78 -9.87 5.71
C ALA A 135 2.08 -9.07 5.85
N PHE A 136 2.21 -8.07 4.98
CA PHE A 136 3.24 -7.05 5.07
C PHE A 136 2.93 -6.10 6.24
N ARG A 137 3.95 -5.73 7.00
CA ARG A 137 3.82 -4.81 8.12
C ARG A 137 4.43 -3.47 7.73
N ALA A 138 3.57 -2.51 7.40
CA ALA A 138 3.99 -1.19 6.97
C ALA A 138 4.27 -0.24 8.14
N ASP A 139 5.22 0.69 7.98
CA ASP A 139 5.35 1.90 8.79
C ASP A 139 4.37 2.98 8.33
N CYS A 140 4.05 2.97 7.02
CA CYS A 140 3.10 3.89 6.40
C CYS A 140 2.37 3.19 5.25
N THR A 141 1.06 3.42 5.15
CA THR A 141 0.24 2.99 4.01
C THR A 141 -0.23 4.21 3.25
N ILE A 142 0.14 4.31 1.97
CA ILE A 142 -0.32 5.37 1.08
C ILE A 142 -1.50 4.82 0.27
N THR A 143 -2.70 5.17 0.69
CA THR A 143 -3.94 4.70 0.09
C THR A 143 -4.54 5.71 -0.88
N PHE A 144 -5.42 5.27 -1.78
CA PHE A 144 -5.99 6.08 -2.85
C PHE A 144 -7.47 6.36 -2.64
N ALA A 145 -7.88 7.60 -2.92
CA ALA A 145 -9.21 8.16 -2.79
C ALA A 145 -9.74 8.12 -1.35
N TYR A 146 -9.98 6.94 -0.81
CA TYR A 146 -10.56 6.74 0.53
C TYR A 146 -9.81 5.66 1.29
N GLU A 147 -9.80 5.77 2.62
CA GLU A 147 -9.35 4.73 3.52
C GLU A 147 -10.29 3.52 3.44
N LYS A 148 -9.73 2.32 3.58
CA LYS A 148 -10.52 1.08 3.52
C LYS A 148 -10.87 0.65 4.94
N ILE A 149 -12.06 0.13 5.14
CA ILE A 149 -12.56 -0.30 6.45
C ILE A 149 -11.56 -1.21 7.17
N GLY A 150 -10.96 -2.15 6.44
CA GLY A 150 -9.99 -3.09 6.98
C GLY A 150 -8.71 -2.46 7.55
N MET A 151 -8.41 -1.20 7.23
CA MET A 151 -7.28 -0.46 7.82
C MET A 151 -7.55 -0.08 9.28
N HIS A 152 -8.82 0.04 9.66
CA HIS A 152 -9.26 0.46 10.98
C HIS A 152 -9.68 -0.69 11.88
N LEU A 153 -9.92 -1.87 11.31
CA LEU A 153 -10.35 -3.05 12.04
C LEU A 153 -9.16 -3.89 12.50
N PHE A 154 -9.29 -4.45 13.72
CA PHE A 154 -8.32 -5.41 14.24
C PHE A 154 -8.46 -6.76 13.49
N PRO A 155 -7.33 -7.43 13.14
CA PRO A 155 -5.94 -7.05 13.42
C PRO A 155 -5.29 -6.15 12.34
N GLY A 156 -5.99 -5.79 11.26
CA GLY A 156 -5.45 -5.05 10.11
C GLY A 156 -4.80 -3.71 10.52
N ASN A 157 -5.39 -3.00 11.49
CA ASN A 157 -4.88 -1.73 12.00
C ASN A 157 -3.46 -1.81 12.61
N GLU A 158 -2.98 -3.01 12.98
CA GLU A 158 -1.61 -3.21 13.45
C GLU A 158 -0.57 -3.34 12.31
N TYR A 159 -1.04 -3.42 11.06
CA TYR A 159 -0.20 -3.65 9.89
C TYR A 159 -0.07 -2.42 8.98
N VAL A 160 -0.95 -1.44 9.10
CA VAL A 160 -1.03 -0.30 8.17
C VAL A 160 -0.05 0.83 8.50
N GLY A 161 0.42 0.94 9.74
CA GLY A 161 1.21 2.08 10.19
C GLY A 161 0.45 3.41 10.08
N GLU A 162 1.15 4.48 9.73
CA GLU A 162 0.52 5.77 9.41
C GLU A 162 -0.28 5.66 8.10
N ILE A 163 -1.54 6.09 8.10
CA ILE A 163 -2.36 6.09 6.89
C ILE A 163 -2.30 7.47 6.23
N VAL A 164 -1.94 7.49 4.96
CA VAL A 164 -1.90 8.72 4.15
C VAL A 164 -2.79 8.54 2.92
N THR A 165 -3.91 9.24 2.89
CA THR A 165 -4.84 9.20 1.75
C THR A 165 -4.41 10.18 0.66
N LYS A 166 -4.33 9.71 -0.57
CA LYS A 166 -4.05 10.52 -1.76
C LYS A 166 -5.24 10.56 -2.70
N GLN A 167 -5.65 11.77 -3.02
CA GLN A 167 -6.70 11.99 -4.00
C GLN A 167 -6.24 11.63 -5.41
N ILE A 168 -7.09 10.93 -6.14
CA ILE A 168 -6.86 10.46 -7.52
C ILE A 168 -7.95 10.93 -8.49
N GLY A 169 -8.68 11.99 -8.12
CA GLY A 169 -9.79 12.53 -8.92
C GLY A 169 -11.13 11.86 -8.67
N ILE A 170 -11.24 11.02 -7.65
CA ILE A 170 -12.52 10.49 -7.17
C ILE A 170 -12.94 11.37 -5.99
N THR A 171 -14.08 12.05 -6.13
CA THR A 171 -14.62 12.97 -5.13
C THR A 171 -15.94 12.46 -4.57
N ASP A 172 -16.45 13.12 -3.51
CA ASP A 172 -17.71 12.73 -2.85
C ASP A 172 -18.90 12.81 -3.81
N GLU A 173 -18.85 13.67 -4.84
CA GLU A 173 -19.85 13.71 -5.89
C GLU A 173 -19.96 12.39 -6.67
N SER A 174 -18.93 11.54 -6.61
CA SER A 174 -18.96 10.18 -7.19
C SER A 174 -20.01 9.28 -6.53
N PHE A 175 -20.45 9.60 -5.29
CA PHE A 175 -21.48 8.87 -4.56
C PHE A 175 -22.90 9.33 -4.87
N LEU A 176 -23.15 9.99 -5.98
CA LEU A 176 -24.36 10.69 -6.44
C LEU A 176 -25.71 10.21 -5.90
N THR A 177 -25.88 8.93 -5.62
CA THR A 177 -27.15 8.34 -5.20
C THR A 177 -27.04 7.42 -3.98
N GLN A 178 -25.83 7.11 -3.53
CA GLN A 178 -25.62 6.15 -2.46
C GLN A 178 -24.43 6.55 -1.59
N MET A 179 -24.71 7.07 -0.40
CA MET A 179 -23.67 7.41 0.58
C MET A 179 -22.96 6.14 1.09
N PRO A 180 -21.67 6.22 1.46
CA PRO A 180 -20.98 5.12 2.10
C PRO A 180 -21.71 4.65 3.36
N GLY A 181 -21.84 3.33 3.54
CA GLY A 181 -22.50 2.75 4.71
C GLY A 181 -21.66 2.84 6.00
N VAL A 182 -20.38 3.18 5.87
CA VAL A 182 -19.44 3.34 6.99
C VAL A 182 -18.64 4.61 6.77
N MET A 183 -18.52 5.40 7.82
CA MET A 183 -17.74 6.64 7.84
C MET A 183 -16.77 6.61 9.00
N ALA A 184 -15.58 7.17 8.83
CA ALA A 184 -14.64 7.39 9.93
C ALA A 184 -15.19 8.50 10.85
N PHE A 185 -15.00 8.34 12.16
CA PHE A 185 -15.32 9.39 13.12
C PHE A 185 -14.10 10.33 13.22
N GLU A 186 -14.33 11.61 12.91
CA GLU A 186 -13.29 12.64 12.93
C GLU A 186 -13.41 13.55 14.14
N MET A 187 -12.35 14.31 14.43
CA MET A 187 -12.35 15.27 15.55
C MET A 187 -13.48 16.31 15.43
N GLU A 188 -13.85 16.66 14.21
CA GLU A 188 -14.95 17.60 13.95
C GLU A 188 -16.32 17.05 14.35
N ASP A 189 -16.50 15.74 14.35
CA ASP A 189 -17.73 15.06 14.73
C ASP A 189 -17.99 15.14 16.23
N LEU A 190 -16.95 15.44 17.03
CA LEU A 190 -17.08 15.66 18.48
C LEU A 190 -18.12 16.73 18.81
N ARG A 191 -18.34 17.70 17.93
CA ARG A 191 -19.35 18.77 18.09
C ARG A 191 -20.79 18.22 18.12
N PHE A 192 -21.02 17.05 17.52
CA PHE A 192 -22.34 16.40 17.48
C PHE A 192 -22.56 15.47 18.67
N LEU A 193 -21.54 15.21 19.49
CA LEU A 193 -21.73 14.40 20.68
C LEU A 193 -22.66 15.12 21.68
N PRO A 194 -23.66 14.42 22.25
CA PRO A 194 -24.53 15.01 23.25
C PRO A 194 -23.69 15.40 24.48
N LYS A 195 -24.02 16.58 25.05
CA LYS A 195 -23.38 16.99 26.30
C LYS A 195 -23.72 15.97 27.39
N ARG A 196 -22.71 15.50 28.07
CA ARG A 196 -22.90 14.56 29.18
C ARG A 196 -23.73 15.20 30.28
N ALA A 197 -24.81 14.54 30.71
CA ALA A 197 -25.61 14.99 31.83
C ALA A 197 -24.75 14.87 33.12
N SER A 198 -24.97 15.80 34.07
CA SER A 198 -24.22 15.87 35.33
C SER A 198 -24.32 14.60 36.19
N HIS A 199 -25.37 13.80 35.97
CA HIS A 199 -25.63 12.54 36.69
C HIS A 199 -25.43 11.29 35.86
N SER A 200 -24.80 11.37 34.68
CA SER A 200 -24.50 10.18 33.89
C SER A 200 -23.38 9.37 34.51
N ASN A 201 -23.68 8.15 34.93
CA ASN A 201 -22.68 7.20 35.40
C ASN A 201 -21.76 6.71 34.25
N LYS A 202 -20.53 6.31 34.58
CA LYS A 202 -19.69 5.53 33.66
C LYS A 202 -20.40 4.19 33.48
N GLY A 203 -20.98 3.97 32.30
CA GLY A 203 -21.48 2.66 31.88
C GLY A 203 -20.37 1.68 31.69
#